data_66a7015d6bcc346ffc8fe57b52722f10
#
_entry.id   66a7015d6bcc346ffc8fe57b52722f10
#
_cell.length_a   1.000
_cell.length_b   1.000
_cell.length_c   1.000
_cell.angle_alpha   90.00
_cell.angle_beta   90.00
_cell.angle_gamma   90.00
#
_symmetry.space_group_name_H-M   'P 1'
#
loop_
_entity.id
_entity.type
_entity.pdbx_description
1 polymer ?
#
loop_
_entity_poly.entity_id
_entity_poly.type
_entity_poly.pdbx_seq_one_letter_code
_entity_poly.pdbx_strand_id
1 'polypeptide(L)'
;MYAVIWMEVALDALADAFVQTDPPTRDLIERAVTRLNARLASDPSGLGESRPGHGRRIAFAQPCAIAFVVDEATGVVRVTHFWTY
;
A
#
# COMPACT_ATOMS: atom_id res chain seq x y z
N MET A 1 8.90 -9.19 -11.68
CA MET A 1 7.71 -8.38 -11.31
C MET A 1 6.90 -9.13 -10.27
N TYR A 2 6.35 -8.43 -9.30
CA TYR A 2 5.58 -9.04 -8.21
C TYR A 2 4.09 -8.90 -8.47
N ALA A 3 3.32 -9.90 -8.07
CA ALA A 3 1.87 -9.79 -8.00
C ALA A 3 1.49 -9.02 -6.72
N VAL A 4 0.64 -8.01 -6.85
CA VAL A 4 0.22 -7.17 -5.72
C VAL A 4 -1.21 -7.53 -5.34
N ILE A 5 -1.40 -7.92 -4.09
CA ILE A 5 -2.71 -8.29 -3.54
C ILE A 5 -3.01 -7.36 -2.37
N TRP A 6 -4.12 -6.63 -2.46
CA TRP A 6 -4.64 -5.85 -1.34
C TRP A 6 -5.56 -6.75 -0.53
N MET A 7 -5.21 -6.96 0.73
CA MET A 7 -6.03 -7.74 1.64
C MET A 7 -7.32 -6.98 1.94
N GLU A 8 -8.37 -7.71 2.31
CA GLU A 8 -9.70 -7.15 2.50
C GLU A 8 -9.72 -5.99 3.50
N VAL A 9 -9.01 -6.11 4.61
CA VAL A 9 -8.92 -5.05 5.62
C VAL A 9 -8.36 -3.77 5.02
N ALA A 10 -7.31 -3.88 4.19
CA ALA A 10 -6.71 -2.71 3.55
C ALA A 10 -7.64 -2.11 2.49
N LEU A 11 -8.31 -2.94 1.71
CA LEU A 11 -9.30 -2.46 0.72
C LEU A 11 -10.46 -1.73 1.38
N ASP A 12 -10.96 -2.27 2.49
CA ASP A 12 -12.06 -1.64 3.24
C ASP A 12 -11.63 -0.27 3.78
N ALA A 13 -10.41 -0.17 4.31
CA ALA A 13 -9.88 1.09 4.80
C ALA A 13 -9.72 2.13 3.67
N LEU A 14 -9.27 1.69 2.50
CA LEU A 14 -9.16 2.56 1.32
C LEU A 14 -10.55 3.04 0.87
N ALA A 15 -11.53 2.15 0.80
CA ALA A 15 -12.90 2.51 0.44
C ALA A 15 -13.49 3.52 1.41
N ASP A 16 -13.29 3.31 2.72
CA ASP A 16 -13.75 4.25 3.75
C ASP A 16 -13.10 5.62 3.59
N ALA A 17 -11.82 5.67 3.29
CA ALA A 17 -11.11 6.93 3.06
C ALA A 17 -11.73 7.70 1.88
N PHE A 18 -12.06 7.01 0.78
CA PHE A 18 -12.71 7.64 -0.36
C PHE A 18 -14.08 8.21 -0.01
N VAL A 19 -14.87 7.48 0.77
CA VAL A 19 -16.22 7.91 1.15
C VAL A 19 -16.18 9.13 2.07
N GLN A 20 -15.17 9.22 2.93
CA GLN A 20 -15.11 10.23 3.99
C GLN A 20 -14.36 11.50 3.61
N THR A 21 -13.73 11.54 2.44
CA THR A 21 -12.96 12.70 2.01
C THR A 21 -13.65 13.49 0.90
N ASP A 22 -13.21 14.74 0.73
CA ASP A 22 -13.67 15.59 -0.37
C ASP A 22 -13.03 15.17 -1.70
N PRO A 23 -13.60 15.59 -2.85
CA PRO A 23 -13.08 15.23 -4.16
C PRO A 23 -11.59 15.54 -4.38
N PRO A 24 -11.05 16.71 -4.01
CA PRO A 24 -9.62 16.96 -4.18
C PRO A 24 -8.73 15.98 -3.42
N THR A 25 -9.14 15.61 -2.21
CA THR A 25 -8.39 14.65 -1.40
C THR A 25 -8.48 13.24 -2.00
N ARG A 26 -9.63 12.86 -2.56
CA ARG A 26 -9.77 11.59 -3.27
C ARG A 26 -8.78 11.49 -4.44
N ASP A 27 -8.61 12.56 -5.19
CA ASP A 27 -7.65 12.59 -6.30
C ASP A 27 -6.22 12.36 -5.81
N LEU A 28 -5.86 12.97 -4.68
CA LEU A 28 -4.54 12.77 -4.07
C LEU A 28 -4.34 11.33 -3.62
N ILE A 29 -5.36 10.73 -3.00
CA ILE A 29 -5.33 9.33 -2.57
C ILE A 29 -5.15 8.42 -3.78
N GLU A 30 -5.92 8.63 -4.84
CA GLU A 30 -5.84 7.82 -6.05
C GLU A 30 -4.45 7.87 -6.67
N ARG A 31 -3.84 9.05 -6.78
CA ARG A 31 -2.48 9.20 -7.30
C ARG A 31 -1.45 8.50 -6.42
N ALA A 32 -1.60 8.64 -5.10
CA ALA A 32 -0.68 8.00 -4.15
C ALA A 32 -0.76 6.47 -4.25
N VAL A 33 -1.97 5.92 -4.31
CA VAL A 33 -2.19 4.48 -4.46
C VAL A 33 -1.64 3.97 -5.78
N THR A 34 -1.82 4.70 -6.86
CA THR A 34 -1.28 4.35 -8.17
C THR A 34 0.25 4.24 -8.12
N ARG A 35 0.91 5.22 -7.50
CA ARG A 35 2.38 5.20 -7.33
C ARG A 35 2.83 4.05 -6.46
N LEU A 36 2.14 3.82 -5.34
CA LEU A 36 2.46 2.72 -4.44
C LEU A 36 2.34 1.37 -5.16
N ASN A 37 1.25 1.16 -5.89
CA ASN A 37 1.04 -0.08 -6.64
C ASN A 37 2.16 -0.33 -7.68
N ALA A 38 2.57 0.71 -8.37
CA ALA A 38 3.65 0.59 -9.36
C ALA A 38 4.97 0.17 -8.69
N ARG A 39 5.30 0.76 -7.54
CA ARG A 39 6.50 0.41 -6.79
C ARG A 39 6.41 -0.98 -6.17
N LEU A 40 5.26 -1.35 -5.65
CA LEU A 40 5.03 -2.69 -5.09
C LEU A 40 5.23 -3.78 -6.16
N ALA A 41 4.81 -3.52 -7.37
CA ALA A 41 4.96 -4.47 -8.46
C ALA A 41 6.41 -4.59 -8.96
N SER A 42 7.16 -3.49 -8.94
CA SER A 42 8.50 -3.43 -9.53
C SER A 42 9.64 -3.64 -8.53
N ASP A 43 9.55 -3.02 -7.35
CA ASP A 43 10.64 -3.04 -6.36
C ASP A 43 10.09 -2.87 -4.93
N PRO A 44 9.33 -3.85 -4.42
CA PRO A 44 8.74 -3.73 -3.09
C PRO A 44 9.77 -3.71 -1.97
N SER A 45 10.91 -4.39 -2.14
CA SER A 45 11.95 -4.42 -1.11
C SER A 45 12.73 -3.12 -1.00
N GLY A 46 12.68 -2.27 -2.03
CA GLY A 46 13.25 -0.93 -2.02
C GLY A 46 12.27 0.15 -1.60
N LEU A 47 11.03 -0.20 -1.30
CA LEU A 47 9.99 0.74 -0.94
C LEU A 47 9.82 0.80 0.58
N GLY A 48 9.89 2.01 1.15
CA GLY A 48 9.63 2.23 2.57
C GLY A 48 10.69 1.64 3.47
N GLU A 49 10.26 1.23 4.66
CA GLU A 49 11.15 0.74 5.73
C GLU A 49 10.74 -0.64 6.19
N SER A 50 11.75 -1.47 6.52
CA SER A 50 11.52 -2.77 7.16
C SER A 50 10.90 -2.61 8.54
N ARG A 51 10.09 -3.60 8.92
CA ARG A 51 9.52 -3.73 10.26
C ARG A 51 9.82 -5.12 10.81
N PRO A 52 9.77 -5.31 12.13
CA PRO A 52 9.93 -6.63 12.71
C PRO A 52 8.96 -7.64 12.09
N GLY A 53 9.48 -8.81 11.74
CA GLY A 53 8.73 -9.84 11.03
C GLY A 53 9.29 -10.05 9.64
N HIS A 54 9.16 -11.27 9.13
CA HIS A 54 9.72 -11.65 7.84
C HIS A 54 8.99 -10.94 6.69
N GLY A 55 9.73 -10.15 5.91
CA GLY A 55 9.20 -9.45 4.74
C GLY A 55 8.26 -8.28 5.03
N ARG A 56 8.10 -7.89 6.30
CA ARG A 56 7.16 -6.81 6.69
C ARG A 56 7.79 -5.44 6.48
N ARG A 57 7.02 -4.54 5.88
CA ARG A 57 7.46 -3.18 5.56
C ARG A 57 6.32 -2.19 5.70
N ILE A 58 6.68 -0.91 5.87
CA ILE A 58 5.74 0.22 5.85
C ILE A 58 6.24 1.24 4.85
N ALA A 59 5.36 1.80 4.05
CA ALA A 59 5.68 2.85 3.09
C ALA A 59 4.68 4.00 3.19
N PHE A 60 5.18 5.19 2.89
CA PHE A 60 4.41 6.42 2.93
C PHE A 60 4.41 7.07 1.56
N ALA A 61 3.25 7.49 1.10
CA ALA A 61 3.04 8.33 -0.07
C ALA A 61 1.89 9.26 0.27
N GLN A 62 2.23 10.42 0.86
CA GLN A 62 1.24 11.36 1.39
C GLN A 62 0.11 11.62 0.38
N PRO A 63 -1.15 11.58 0.77
CA PRO A 63 -1.68 11.45 2.14
C PRO A 63 -1.89 10.02 2.62
N CYS A 64 -1.27 9.04 2.01
CA CYS A 64 -1.49 7.63 2.27
C CYS A 64 -0.27 6.95 2.89
N ALA A 65 -0.54 5.91 3.66
CA ALA A 65 0.47 5.00 4.16
C ALA A 65 -0.06 3.58 4.08
N ILE A 66 0.84 2.63 3.86
CA ILE A 66 0.49 1.22 3.79
C ILE A 66 1.47 0.38 4.61
N ALA A 67 0.97 -0.72 5.16
CA ALA A 67 1.80 -1.81 5.63
C ALA A 67 1.65 -2.97 4.65
N PHE A 68 2.75 -3.65 4.35
CA PHE A 68 2.73 -4.73 3.39
C PHE A 68 3.76 -5.79 3.74
N VAL A 69 3.59 -6.96 3.15
CA VAL A 69 4.49 -8.10 3.31
C VAL A 69 4.98 -8.53 1.94
N VAL A 70 6.30 -8.66 1.80
CA VAL A 70 6.92 -9.15 0.57
C VAL A 70 7.27 -10.62 0.75
N ASP A 71 6.71 -11.46 -0.11
CA ASP A 71 7.04 -12.89 -0.18
C ASP A 71 7.91 -13.13 -1.41
N GLU A 72 9.22 -13.15 -1.20
CA GLU A 72 10.19 -13.33 -2.29
C GLU A 72 10.06 -14.70 -2.94
N ALA A 73 9.73 -15.72 -2.17
CA ALA A 73 9.64 -17.08 -2.68
C ALA A 73 8.55 -17.25 -3.73
N THR A 74 7.42 -16.56 -3.56
CA THR A 74 6.28 -16.63 -4.47
C THR A 74 6.15 -15.44 -5.41
N GLY A 75 6.93 -14.37 -5.17
CA GLY A 75 6.82 -13.14 -5.93
C GLY A 75 5.51 -12.40 -5.69
N VAL A 76 4.99 -12.48 -4.47
CA VAL A 76 3.71 -11.87 -4.07
C VAL A 76 3.93 -10.81 -3.01
N VAL A 77 3.26 -9.68 -3.17
CA VAL A 77 3.21 -8.62 -2.16
C VAL A 77 1.78 -8.50 -1.68
N ARG A 78 1.57 -8.55 -0.36
CA ARG A 78 0.25 -8.39 0.25
C ARG A 78 0.21 -7.09 1.00
N VAL A 79 -0.69 -6.18 0.61
CA VAL A 79 -0.96 -4.95 1.38
C VAL A 79 -1.93 -5.32 2.49
N THR A 80 -1.45 -5.22 3.74
CA THR A 80 -2.20 -5.69 4.91
C THR A 80 -2.94 -4.58 5.62
N HIS A 81 -2.46 -3.34 5.53
CA HIS A 81 -3.08 -2.18 6.16
C HIS A 81 -2.96 -0.95 5.28
N PHE A 82 -3.93 -0.07 5.41
CA PHE A 82 -3.95 1.23 4.74
C PHE A 82 -4.46 2.27 5.73
N TRP A 83 -3.84 3.46 5.74
CA TRP A 83 -4.36 4.60 6.50
C TRP A 83 -3.95 5.90 5.82
N THR A 84 -4.58 7.00 6.22
CA THR A 84 -4.25 8.35 5.77
C THR A 84 -3.67 9.16 6.93
N TYR A 85 -2.90 10.19 6.59
CA TYR A 85 -2.29 11.03 7.61
C TYR A 85 -2.14 12.47 7.12
#